data_ea125481fbf7a897ad729d2792323455
#
_entry.id   ea125481fbf7a897ad729d2792323455
#
_cell.length_a   1.000
_cell.length_b   1.000
_cell.length_c   1.000
_cell.angle_alpha   90.00
_cell.angle_beta   90.00
_cell.angle_gamma   90.00
#
_symmetry.space_group_name_H-M   'P 1'
#
loop_
_entity.id
_entity.type
_entity.pdbx_description
1 polymer ?
#
loop_
_entity_poly.entity_id
_entity_poly.type
_entity_poly.pdbx_seq_one_letter_code
_entity_poly.pdbx_strand_id
1 'polypeptide(L)'
;MRKYINYLLVLFLVSSCTSDTEAEPQALETSTTTSSTTTSSTTTTVQKIDEDIVVDEFGIELLEVSPEMKQQFDELIAFVEKRTGLTYSEYPKFNLYTLEGYRDYSAASYLDDFEKEYEEGEWERAVLSENMWGLPNASPEKMKELIVEFQRCASAGSYNLLDQILRVPIKRNQTKLNLWEQSVIVHELVHSLQGQIIDLSEWYTTMKDSDDFMNYPGRRSIMEAQADLVQAYWESNLDSYDRQRMASERPNFRCSVSLPEYFYIPFDLYYDFGARLGKQIHSNGRMEALNEALYK
;
A
#
# COMPACT_ATOMS: atom_id res chain seq x y z
N MET A 1 -4.24 18.47 21.64
CA MET A 1 -4.86 17.14 21.64
C MET A 1 -5.53 16.76 20.30
N ARG A 2 -6.33 17.63 19.65
CA ARG A 2 -6.96 17.31 18.36
C ARG A 2 -5.98 17.04 17.19
N LYS A 3 -4.84 17.75 17.11
CA LYS A 3 -3.83 17.54 16.06
C LYS A 3 -3.20 16.14 16.10
N TYR A 4 -2.94 15.58 17.28
CA TYR A 4 -2.24 14.30 17.42
C TYR A 4 -3.03 13.07 16.95
N ILE A 5 -4.36 13.09 17.03
CA ILE A 5 -5.21 12.01 16.53
C ILE A 5 -5.19 11.97 15.00
N ASN A 6 -5.07 13.13 14.34
CA ASN A 6 -4.97 13.21 12.89
C ASN A 6 -3.63 12.68 12.36
N TYR A 7 -2.51 12.85 13.07
CA TYR A 7 -1.19 12.41 12.63
C TYR A 7 -1.04 10.89 12.56
N LEU A 8 -1.63 10.14 13.49
CA LEU A 8 -1.62 8.68 13.45
C LEU A 8 -2.43 8.10 12.27
N LEU A 9 -3.48 8.80 11.84
CA LEU A 9 -4.31 8.41 10.68
C LEU A 9 -3.63 8.68 9.34
N VAL A 10 -2.69 9.62 9.27
CA VAL A 10 -2.02 10.05 8.05
C VAL A 10 -0.89 9.11 7.62
N LEU A 11 -0.24 8.45 8.59
CA LEU A 11 0.90 7.55 8.36
C LEU A 11 0.59 6.30 7.49
N PHE A 12 -0.67 6.08 7.13
CA PHE A 12 -1.10 4.91 6.36
C PHE A 12 -1.52 5.23 4.92
N LEU A 13 -0.93 6.26 4.31
CA LEU A 13 -1.22 6.63 2.92
C LEU A 13 -0.69 5.64 1.87
N VAL A 14 0.16 4.70 2.29
CA VAL A 14 0.57 3.62 1.39
C VAL A 14 -0.55 2.59 1.34
N SER A 15 -1.26 2.55 0.24
CA SER A 15 -2.32 1.59 -0.04
C SER A 15 -1.79 0.18 0.07
N SER A 16 -2.14 -0.55 1.12
CA SER A 16 -1.77 -1.95 1.25
C SER A 16 -2.99 -2.83 1.03
N CYS A 17 -3.03 -3.49 -0.12
CA CYS A 17 -3.99 -4.54 -0.39
C CYS A 17 -3.65 -5.80 0.42
N THR A 18 -4.08 -5.89 1.66
CA THR A 18 -4.04 -7.13 2.42
C THR A 18 -5.46 -7.50 2.86
N SER A 19 -6.19 -8.19 1.99
CA SER A 19 -7.38 -8.92 2.42
C SER A 19 -6.92 -10.29 2.92
N ASP A 20 -6.89 -10.48 4.22
CA ASP A 20 -7.16 -11.70 5.00
C ASP A 20 -6.50 -11.59 6.38
N THR A 21 -7.27 -11.12 7.34
CA THR A 21 -6.96 -11.21 8.77
C THR A 21 -7.63 -12.46 9.35
N GLU A 22 -6.98 -13.60 9.20
CA GLU A 22 -7.13 -14.71 10.14
C GLU A 22 -5.74 -15.07 10.66
N ALA A 23 -5.31 -14.42 11.74
CA ALA A 23 -4.13 -14.78 12.50
C ALA A 23 -4.55 -15.34 13.85
N GLU A 24 -4.50 -16.66 13.99
CA GLU A 24 -4.51 -17.32 15.29
C GLU A 24 -3.21 -17.00 16.06
N PRO A 25 -3.25 -16.64 17.34
CA PRO A 25 -2.04 -16.33 18.10
C PRO A 25 -1.28 -17.62 18.45
N GLN A 26 -0.12 -17.82 17.85
CA GLN A 26 0.81 -18.87 18.27
C GLN A 26 1.74 -18.36 19.36
N ALA A 27 1.88 -19.19 20.41
CA ALA A 27 2.71 -18.95 21.57
C ALA A 27 4.20 -18.79 21.24
N LEU A 28 4.83 -17.83 21.89
CA LEU A 28 6.24 -17.47 21.77
C LEU A 28 7.12 -18.54 22.48
N GLU A 29 7.84 -19.37 21.73
CA GLU A 29 8.92 -20.19 22.28
C GLU A 29 10.24 -19.41 22.23
N THR A 30 10.82 -19.21 23.39
CA THR A 30 12.10 -18.50 23.59
C THR A 30 13.27 -19.43 23.21
N SER A 31 13.90 -19.20 22.08
CA SER A 31 15.14 -19.89 21.69
C SER A 31 16.34 -19.00 21.93
N THR A 32 17.21 -19.45 22.85
CA THR A 32 18.49 -18.80 23.20
C THR A 32 19.55 -19.20 22.18
N THR A 33 20.01 -18.31 21.33
CA THR A 33 21.09 -18.58 20.38
C THR A 33 22.38 -17.89 20.82
N THR A 34 23.41 -18.69 21.06
CA THR A 34 24.76 -18.27 21.41
C THR A 34 25.49 -17.69 20.18
N SER A 35 25.96 -16.45 20.28
CA SER A 35 26.66 -15.73 19.21
C SER A 35 28.14 -16.11 19.17
N SER A 36 28.60 -16.70 18.07
CA SER A 36 30.02 -16.87 17.77
C SER A 36 30.46 -15.77 16.79
N THR A 37 31.40 -14.95 17.24
CA THR A 37 31.99 -13.87 16.46
C THR A 37 33.06 -14.43 15.51
N THR A 38 32.74 -14.45 14.21
CA THR A 38 33.73 -14.75 13.16
C THR A 38 34.11 -13.46 12.47
N THR A 39 35.39 -13.05 12.64
CA THR A 39 35.93 -11.86 11.96
C THR A 39 36.22 -12.22 10.50
N SER A 40 35.38 -11.72 9.58
CA SER A 40 35.59 -11.89 8.15
C SER A 40 36.19 -10.63 7.55
N SER A 41 37.39 -10.77 6.95
CA SER A 41 38.04 -9.69 6.20
C SER A 41 37.26 -9.41 4.91
N THR A 42 36.59 -8.29 4.85
CA THR A 42 35.82 -7.87 3.65
C THR A 42 36.78 -7.25 2.64
N THR A 43 37.14 -7.97 1.61
CA THR A 43 37.74 -7.41 0.39
C THR A 43 36.62 -6.64 -0.35
N THR A 44 36.71 -5.33 -0.31
CA THR A 44 35.76 -4.45 -1.04
C THR A 44 36.05 -4.59 -2.53
N THR A 45 35.31 -5.50 -3.19
CA THR A 45 35.24 -5.51 -4.65
C THR A 45 34.35 -4.36 -5.05
N VAL A 46 34.94 -3.31 -5.62
CA VAL A 46 34.17 -2.25 -6.28
C VAL A 46 33.42 -2.90 -7.43
N GLN A 47 32.11 -3.15 -7.24
CA GLN A 47 31.23 -3.54 -8.33
C GLN A 47 31.18 -2.37 -9.30
N LYS A 48 31.55 -2.65 -10.56
CA LYS A 48 31.33 -1.76 -11.67
C LYS A 48 29.81 -1.61 -11.78
N ILE A 49 29.28 -0.43 -11.49
CA ILE A 49 27.87 -0.12 -11.69
C ILE A 49 27.67 -0.18 -13.20
N ASP A 50 26.80 -1.07 -13.67
CA ASP A 50 26.38 -1.10 -15.06
C ASP A 50 25.68 0.24 -15.34
N GLU A 51 26.16 0.98 -16.36
CA GLU A 51 25.69 2.35 -16.67
C GLU A 51 24.21 2.39 -17.17
N ASP A 52 23.54 1.23 -17.27
CA ASP A 52 22.19 1.10 -17.82
C ASP A 52 21.09 0.80 -16.77
N ILE A 53 21.42 0.76 -15.47
CA ILE A 53 20.41 0.51 -14.42
C ILE A 53 19.60 1.77 -14.15
N VAL A 54 18.29 1.70 -14.43
CA VAL A 54 17.35 2.76 -14.05
C VAL A 54 16.98 2.61 -12.58
N VAL A 55 17.02 3.69 -11.82
CA VAL A 55 16.66 3.73 -10.40
C VAL A 55 15.59 4.77 -10.14
N ASP A 56 14.84 4.59 -9.05
CA ASP A 56 13.89 5.57 -8.54
C ASP A 56 14.57 6.70 -7.74
N GLU A 57 13.76 7.53 -7.11
CA GLU A 57 14.18 8.67 -6.28
C GLU A 57 14.99 8.28 -5.03
N PHE A 58 14.90 7.02 -4.60
CA PHE A 58 15.66 6.46 -3.46
C PHE A 58 16.87 5.63 -3.91
N GLY A 59 17.17 5.60 -5.21
CA GLY A 59 18.28 4.82 -5.78
C GLY A 59 18.00 3.32 -5.88
N ILE A 60 16.73 2.91 -5.84
CA ILE A 60 16.31 1.51 -5.91
C ILE A 60 16.04 1.14 -7.36
N GLU A 61 16.59 0.00 -7.80
CA GLU A 61 16.49 -0.47 -9.18
C GLU A 61 15.05 -0.68 -9.63
N LEU A 62 14.72 -0.11 -10.79
CA LEU A 62 13.48 -0.32 -11.52
C LEU A 62 13.65 -1.42 -12.56
N LEU A 63 12.67 -2.30 -12.65
CA LEU A 63 12.63 -3.35 -13.65
C LEU A 63 11.94 -2.84 -14.93
N GLU A 64 12.41 -3.32 -16.08
CA GLU A 64 11.82 -2.98 -17.36
C GLU A 64 10.44 -3.63 -17.56
N VAL A 65 9.53 -2.86 -18.18
CA VAL A 65 8.23 -3.38 -18.63
C VAL A 65 8.41 -4.11 -19.95
N SER A 66 8.21 -5.41 -19.99
CA SER A 66 8.24 -6.19 -21.21
C SER A 66 7.06 -5.83 -22.16
N PRO A 67 7.16 -6.11 -23.46
CA PRO A 67 6.04 -5.91 -24.39
C PRO A 67 4.77 -6.68 -23.99
N GLU A 68 4.93 -7.89 -23.45
CA GLU A 68 3.82 -8.72 -23.00
C GLU A 68 3.16 -8.17 -21.74
N MET A 69 3.96 -7.63 -20.78
CA MET A 69 3.41 -6.93 -19.61
C MET A 69 2.67 -5.67 -20.02
N LYS A 70 3.24 -4.92 -20.99
CA LYS A 70 2.56 -3.73 -21.49
C LYS A 70 1.20 -4.07 -22.08
N GLN A 71 1.09 -5.13 -22.86
CA GLN A 71 -0.19 -5.61 -23.37
C GLN A 71 -1.17 -5.95 -22.23
N GLN A 72 -0.68 -6.64 -21.17
CA GLN A 72 -1.53 -6.95 -20.02
C GLN A 72 -1.97 -5.66 -19.29
N PHE A 73 -1.10 -4.67 -19.12
CA PHE A 73 -1.50 -3.36 -18.57
C PHE A 73 -2.59 -2.70 -19.42
N ASP A 74 -2.44 -2.70 -20.75
CA ASP A 74 -3.44 -2.11 -21.65
C ASP A 74 -4.81 -2.83 -21.52
N GLU A 75 -4.81 -4.15 -21.36
CA GLU A 75 -6.03 -4.96 -21.13
C GLU A 75 -6.66 -4.65 -19.75
N LEU A 76 -5.86 -4.51 -18.69
CA LEU A 76 -6.34 -4.19 -17.35
C LEU A 76 -6.87 -2.75 -17.25
N ILE A 77 -6.21 -1.79 -17.91
CA ILE A 77 -6.68 -0.41 -18.02
C ILE A 77 -8.06 -0.38 -18.69
N ALA A 78 -8.20 -1.02 -19.83
CA ALA A 78 -9.49 -1.09 -20.54
C ALA A 78 -10.58 -1.78 -19.71
N PHE A 79 -10.21 -2.77 -18.89
CA PHE A 79 -11.13 -3.42 -17.96
C PHE A 79 -11.61 -2.45 -16.89
N VAL A 80 -10.69 -1.70 -16.25
CA VAL A 80 -11.01 -0.72 -15.20
C VAL A 80 -11.92 0.38 -15.75
N GLU A 81 -11.59 0.98 -16.91
CA GLU A 81 -12.44 1.97 -17.57
C GLU A 81 -13.86 1.45 -17.83
N LYS A 82 -13.95 0.25 -18.37
CA LYS A 82 -15.25 -0.39 -18.64
C LYS A 82 -16.07 -0.63 -17.38
N ARG A 83 -15.42 -0.97 -16.25
CA ARG A 83 -16.11 -1.31 -15.00
C ARG A 83 -16.50 -0.09 -14.20
N THR A 84 -15.65 0.93 -14.20
CA THR A 84 -15.93 2.21 -13.53
C THR A 84 -16.84 3.12 -14.33
N GLY A 85 -16.87 2.99 -15.65
CA GLY A 85 -17.53 3.92 -16.57
C GLY A 85 -16.77 5.25 -16.70
N LEU A 86 -15.53 5.31 -16.24
CA LEU A 86 -14.64 6.47 -16.28
C LEU A 86 -13.49 6.19 -17.24
N THR A 87 -12.80 7.22 -17.70
CA THR A 87 -11.72 7.10 -18.68
C THR A 87 -10.47 7.83 -18.17
N TYR A 88 -9.31 7.21 -18.32
CA TYR A 88 -8.04 7.84 -18.01
C TYR A 88 -7.77 9.03 -18.96
N SER A 89 -7.36 10.15 -18.38
CA SER A 89 -6.90 11.31 -19.15
C SER A 89 -5.47 11.12 -19.66
N GLU A 90 -4.65 10.38 -18.92
CA GLU A 90 -3.26 10.04 -19.23
C GLU A 90 -3.00 8.56 -18.96
N TYR A 91 -2.06 7.97 -19.70
CA TYR A 91 -1.64 6.61 -19.45
C TYR A 91 -1.03 6.47 -18.04
N PRO A 92 -1.47 5.50 -17.21
CA PRO A 92 -0.93 5.32 -15.86
C PRO A 92 0.59 5.09 -15.87
N LYS A 93 1.29 5.66 -14.91
CA LYS A 93 2.73 5.47 -14.73
C LYS A 93 2.97 4.25 -13.86
N PHE A 94 3.95 3.42 -14.25
CA PHE A 94 4.30 2.19 -13.54
C PHE A 94 5.78 2.17 -13.19
N ASN A 95 6.08 1.85 -11.94
CA ASN A 95 7.39 1.45 -11.49
C ASN A 95 7.34 -0.01 -11.05
N LEU A 96 8.15 -0.85 -11.67
CA LEU A 96 8.24 -2.27 -11.35
C LEU A 96 9.51 -2.52 -10.54
N TYR A 97 9.40 -3.28 -9.46
CA TYR A 97 10.49 -3.62 -8.57
C TYR A 97 10.61 -5.13 -8.41
N THR A 98 11.77 -5.60 -7.95
CA THR A 98 11.78 -6.90 -7.27
C THR A 98 11.01 -6.79 -5.96
N LEU A 99 10.58 -7.91 -5.37
CA LEU A 99 9.91 -7.89 -4.05
C LEU A 99 10.77 -7.23 -2.97
N GLU A 100 12.09 -7.48 -2.99
CA GLU A 100 13.01 -6.85 -2.04
C GLU A 100 13.16 -5.35 -2.32
N GLY A 101 13.34 -4.95 -3.59
CA GLY A 101 13.39 -3.55 -3.99
C GLY A 101 12.12 -2.80 -3.61
N TYR A 102 10.95 -3.41 -3.80
CA TYR A 102 9.68 -2.81 -3.37
C TYR A 102 9.59 -2.61 -1.86
N ARG A 103 10.09 -3.57 -1.08
CA ARG A 103 10.18 -3.46 0.38
C ARG A 103 11.10 -2.32 0.81
N ASP A 104 12.26 -2.19 0.16
CA ASP A 104 13.20 -1.10 0.43
C ASP A 104 12.60 0.24 0.04
N TYR A 105 11.91 0.32 -1.11
CA TYR A 105 11.12 1.49 -1.49
C TYR A 105 10.09 1.86 -0.41
N SER A 106 9.27 0.90 0.04
CA SER A 106 8.22 1.16 1.03
C SER A 106 8.78 1.70 2.35
N ALA A 107 9.94 1.18 2.79
CA ALA A 107 10.62 1.67 3.98
C ALA A 107 11.20 3.09 3.78
N ALA A 108 11.85 3.33 2.63
CA ALA A 108 12.47 4.61 2.32
C ALA A 108 11.41 5.72 2.14
N SER A 109 10.35 5.44 1.39
CA SER A 109 9.23 6.37 1.20
C SER A 109 8.56 6.73 2.52
N TYR A 110 8.31 5.72 3.38
CA TYR A 110 7.75 5.97 4.70
C TYR A 110 8.65 6.86 5.56
N LEU A 111 9.97 6.64 5.55
CA LEU A 111 10.91 7.46 6.30
C LEU A 111 10.97 8.90 5.78
N ASP A 112 10.95 9.08 4.47
CA ASP A 112 10.93 10.39 3.83
C ASP A 112 9.65 11.18 4.17
N ASP A 113 8.49 10.51 4.10
CA ASP A 113 7.21 11.11 4.50
C ASP A 113 7.19 11.43 6.00
N PHE A 114 7.72 10.53 6.83
CA PHE A 114 7.82 10.74 8.26
C PHE A 114 8.65 11.97 8.63
N GLU A 115 9.80 12.16 7.98
CA GLU A 115 10.68 13.32 8.21
C GLU A 115 10.06 14.65 7.75
N LYS A 116 9.21 14.60 6.73
CA LYS A 116 8.47 15.78 6.23
C LYS A 116 7.26 16.13 7.10
N GLU A 117 6.68 15.15 7.76
CA GLU A 117 5.40 15.31 8.45
C GLU A 117 5.54 15.71 9.91
N TYR A 118 6.60 15.26 10.59
CA TYR A 118 6.82 15.57 12.01
C TYR A 118 7.88 16.65 12.20
N GLU A 119 7.51 17.71 12.94
CA GLU A 119 8.47 18.66 13.44
C GLU A 119 9.34 18.04 14.55
N GLU A 120 10.50 18.64 14.82
CA GLU A 120 11.42 18.19 15.88
C GLU A 120 10.71 18.02 17.23
N GLY A 121 10.82 16.84 17.81
CA GLY A 121 10.20 16.46 19.08
C GLY A 121 8.69 16.23 19.05
N GLU A 122 8.03 16.34 17.89
CA GLU A 122 6.58 16.11 17.79
C GLU A 122 6.24 14.63 17.87
N TRP A 123 7.01 13.78 17.19
CA TRP A 123 6.88 12.33 17.27
C TRP A 123 7.06 11.79 18.69
N GLU A 124 8.09 12.26 19.40
CA GLU A 124 8.35 11.88 20.78
C GLU A 124 7.17 12.24 21.68
N ARG A 125 6.59 13.42 21.49
CA ARG A 125 5.39 13.83 22.24
C ARG A 125 4.18 12.99 21.91
N ALA A 126 4.01 12.60 20.64
CA ALA A 126 2.91 11.74 20.22
C ALA A 126 3.01 10.36 20.88
N VAL A 127 4.16 9.69 20.80
CA VAL A 127 4.39 8.37 21.41
C VAL A 127 4.26 8.44 22.95
N LEU A 128 4.79 9.47 23.59
CA LEU A 128 4.63 9.65 25.04
C LEU A 128 3.16 9.82 25.43
N SER A 129 2.39 10.57 24.64
CA SER A 129 0.95 10.73 24.86
C SER A 129 0.22 9.39 24.79
N GLU A 130 0.55 8.56 23.80
CA GLU A 130 -0.03 7.22 23.65
C GLU A 130 0.32 6.29 24.80
N ASN A 131 1.58 6.31 25.25
CA ASN A 131 2.03 5.54 26.41
C ASN A 131 1.26 5.96 27.69
N MET A 132 0.91 7.24 27.85
CA MET A 132 0.08 7.72 28.95
C MET A 132 -1.36 7.17 28.92
N TRP A 133 -1.88 6.83 27.75
CA TRP A 133 -3.19 6.20 27.59
C TRP A 133 -3.15 4.68 27.73
N GLY A 134 -1.99 4.10 28.08
CA GLY A 134 -1.81 2.66 28.23
C GLY A 134 -1.63 1.93 26.89
N LEU A 135 -1.39 2.67 25.82
CA LEU A 135 -0.96 2.14 24.55
C LEU A 135 0.53 1.71 24.65
N PRO A 136 1.12 1.10 23.64
CA PRO A 136 2.32 0.28 23.83
C PRO A 136 3.43 1.04 24.55
N ASN A 137 4.01 0.41 25.54
CA ASN A 137 5.15 0.94 26.28
C ASN A 137 6.44 0.77 25.44
N ALA A 138 6.53 1.52 24.35
CA ALA A 138 7.69 1.54 23.46
C ALA A 138 8.33 2.93 23.45
N SER A 139 9.65 2.98 23.26
CA SER A 139 10.30 4.26 23.00
C SER A 139 9.90 4.80 21.62
N PRO A 140 10.00 6.12 21.37
CA PRO A 140 9.72 6.71 20.07
C PRO A 140 10.52 6.05 18.93
N GLU A 141 11.82 5.78 19.17
CA GLU A 141 12.71 5.13 18.22
C GLU A 141 12.24 3.71 17.90
N LYS A 142 11.89 2.94 18.96
CA LYS A 142 11.40 1.57 18.79
C LYS A 142 10.08 1.52 18.04
N MET A 143 9.19 2.46 18.29
CA MET A 143 7.92 2.57 17.56
C MET A 143 8.16 2.88 16.09
N LYS A 144 9.05 3.83 15.78
CA LYS A 144 9.45 4.15 14.40
C LYS A 144 10.02 2.93 13.68
N GLU A 145 10.96 2.21 14.30
CA GLU A 145 11.50 0.96 13.75
C GLU A 145 10.41 -0.07 13.42
N LEU A 146 9.48 -0.30 14.35
CA LEU A 146 8.40 -1.27 14.16
C LEU A 146 7.50 -0.91 12.98
N ILE A 147 7.17 0.37 12.84
CA ILE A 147 6.32 0.84 11.75
C ILE A 147 7.06 0.71 10.41
N VAL A 148 8.35 1.10 10.35
CA VAL A 148 9.17 0.93 9.13
C VAL A 148 9.23 -0.53 8.70
N GLU A 149 9.51 -1.45 9.64
CA GLU A 149 9.55 -2.89 9.35
C GLU A 149 8.17 -3.44 8.95
N PHE A 150 7.10 -2.91 9.51
CA PHE A 150 5.76 -3.25 9.08
C PHE A 150 5.49 -2.78 7.65
N GLN A 151 5.85 -1.55 7.30
CA GLN A 151 5.69 -1.01 5.95
C GLN A 151 6.44 -1.82 4.88
N ARG A 152 7.63 -2.36 5.22
CA ARG A 152 8.38 -3.24 4.32
C ARG A 152 7.62 -4.48 3.87
N CYS A 153 6.65 -4.94 4.62
CA CYS A 153 5.97 -6.21 4.36
C CYS A 153 4.45 -6.11 4.20
N ALA A 154 3.85 -5.00 4.56
CA ALA A 154 2.40 -4.88 4.62
C ALA A 154 1.74 -4.67 3.25
N SER A 155 2.50 -4.26 2.24
CA SER A 155 1.94 -3.87 0.94
C SER A 155 2.26 -4.87 -0.17
N ALA A 156 1.26 -5.13 -1.00
CA ALA A 156 1.33 -6.00 -2.18
C ALA A 156 1.59 -5.23 -3.48
N GLY A 157 1.37 -3.94 -3.45
CA GLY A 157 1.51 -2.93 -4.46
C GLY A 157 1.05 -1.61 -3.87
N SER A 158 1.25 -0.52 -4.55
CA SER A 158 0.78 0.78 -4.09
C SER A 158 0.61 1.77 -5.24
N TYR A 159 -0.36 2.65 -5.09
CA TYR A 159 -0.46 3.88 -5.86
C TYR A 159 -0.23 5.07 -4.92
N ASN A 160 0.77 5.87 -5.24
CA ASN A 160 1.04 7.08 -4.47
C ASN A 160 0.27 8.26 -5.09
N LEU A 161 -0.55 8.93 -4.27
CA LEU A 161 -1.43 10.03 -4.68
C LEU A 161 -0.67 11.29 -5.08
N LEU A 162 0.55 11.50 -4.57
CA LEU A 162 1.32 12.72 -4.80
C LEU A 162 2.10 12.68 -6.12
N ASP A 163 2.79 11.58 -6.39
CA ASP A 163 3.58 11.40 -7.63
C ASP A 163 2.80 10.69 -8.75
N GLN A 164 1.64 10.13 -8.42
CA GLN A 164 0.75 9.43 -9.33
C GLN A 164 1.41 8.21 -10.02
N ILE A 165 2.27 7.52 -9.30
CA ILE A 165 2.97 6.33 -9.79
C ILE A 165 2.40 5.08 -9.11
N LEU A 166 2.07 4.09 -9.94
CA LEU A 166 1.68 2.75 -9.52
C LEU A 166 2.93 1.89 -9.38
N ARG A 167 3.13 1.28 -8.23
CA ARG A 167 4.32 0.50 -7.88
C ARG A 167 3.95 -0.94 -7.60
N VAL A 168 4.61 -1.86 -8.30
CA VAL A 168 4.28 -3.30 -8.24
C VAL A 168 5.55 -4.13 -8.08
N PRO A 169 5.59 -5.03 -7.10
CA PRO A 169 6.65 -6.03 -7.01
C PRO A 169 6.39 -7.16 -8.01
N ILE A 170 7.43 -7.50 -8.79
CA ILE A 170 7.44 -8.64 -9.71
C ILE A 170 8.72 -9.46 -9.53
N LYS A 171 8.79 -10.63 -10.14
CA LYS A 171 10.04 -11.39 -10.17
C LYS A 171 10.99 -10.83 -11.23
N ARG A 172 12.29 -10.76 -10.91
CA ARG A 172 13.32 -10.38 -11.90
C ARG A 172 13.24 -11.29 -13.14
N ASN A 173 13.37 -10.71 -14.32
CA ASN A 173 13.26 -11.37 -15.63
C ASN A 173 11.86 -11.96 -15.94
N GLN A 174 10.85 -11.57 -15.20
CA GLN A 174 9.47 -11.92 -15.52
C GLN A 174 9.02 -11.12 -16.75
N THR A 175 8.43 -11.81 -17.74
CA THR A 175 7.93 -11.18 -18.97
C THR A 175 6.42 -11.05 -19.01
N LYS A 176 5.70 -11.65 -18.06
CA LYS A 176 4.24 -11.59 -17.95
C LYS A 176 3.83 -11.49 -16.49
N LEU A 177 2.83 -10.68 -16.23
CA LEU A 177 2.19 -10.64 -14.92
C LEU A 177 1.46 -11.96 -14.66
N ASN A 178 1.61 -12.51 -13.47
CA ASN A 178 0.80 -13.61 -12.99
C ASN A 178 -0.61 -13.12 -12.59
N LEU A 179 -1.54 -14.02 -12.30
CA LEU A 179 -2.94 -13.62 -12.00
C LEU A 179 -3.06 -12.84 -10.70
N TRP A 180 -2.24 -13.17 -9.70
CA TRP A 180 -2.25 -12.42 -8.45
C TRP A 180 -1.75 -10.98 -8.64
N GLU A 181 -0.65 -10.80 -9.39
CA GLU A 181 -0.13 -9.47 -9.72
C GLU A 181 -1.17 -8.65 -10.53
N GLN A 182 -1.85 -9.28 -11.49
CA GLN A 182 -2.91 -8.64 -12.26
C GLN A 182 -4.08 -8.20 -11.36
N SER A 183 -4.48 -9.02 -10.39
CA SER A 183 -5.52 -8.67 -9.41
C SER A 183 -5.13 -7.43 -8.60
N VAL A 184 -3.92 -7.39 -8.06
CA VAL A 184 -3.38 -6.21 -7.34
C VAL A 184 -3.34 -4.99 -8.25
N ILE A 185 -2.84 -5.13 -9.48
CA ILE A 185 -2.76 -4.02 -10.43
C ILE A 185 -4.14 -3.46 -10.78
N VAL A 186 -5.17 -4.29 -10.88
CA VAL A 186 -6.54 -3.81 -11.08
C VAL A 186 -6.98 -2.87 -9.95
N HIS A 187 -6.69 -3.23 -8.71
CA HIS A 187 -6.98 -2.39 -7.55
C HIS A 187 -6.24 -1.04 -7.63
N GLU A 188 -4.93 -1.09 -7.83
CA GLU A 188 -4.10 0.11 -7.90
C GLU A 188 -4.42 1.00 -9.13
N LEU A 189 -4.84 0.40 -10.25
CA LEU A 189 -5.33 1.12 -11.41
C LEU A 189 -6.60 1.92 -11.09
N VAL A 190 -7.50 1.42 -10.26
CA VAL A 190 -8.66 2.20 -9.81
C VAL A 190 -8.20 3.45 -9.05
N HIS A 191 -7.22 3.31 -8.16
CA HIS A 191 -6.65 4.47 -7.45
C HIS A 191 -5.96 5.45 -8.41
N SER A 192 -5.27 4.95 -9.43
CA SER A 192 -4.68 5.79 -10.48
C SER A 192 -5.76 6.56 -11.26
N LEU A 193 -6.88 5.93 -11.56
CA LEU A 193 -8.02 6.60 -12.21
C LEU A 193 -8.67 7.64 -11.30
N GLN A 194 -8.87 7.32 -10.03
CA GLN A 194 -9.34 8.26 -9.01
C GLN A 194 -8.42 9.48 -8.92
N GLY A 195 -7.10 9.27 -8.89
CA GLY A 195 -6.09 10.32 -8.84
C GLY A 195 -6.08 11.26 -10.04
N GLN A 196 -6.50 10.78 -11.22
CA GLN A 196 -6.62 11.63 -12.41
C GLN A 196 -7.92 12.44 -12.48
N ILE A 197 -8.95 12.05 -11.72
CA ILE A 197 -10.26 12.70 -11.73
C ILE A 197 -10.42 13.64 -10.54
N ILE A 198 -9.87 13.28 -9.39
CA ILE A 198 -9.88 14.10 -8.18
C ILE A 198 -8.50 14.75 -8.07
N ASP A 199 -8.43 16.05 -7.78
CA ASP A 199 -7.19 16.62 -7.26
C ASP A 199 -6.97 16.09 -5.84
N LEU A 200 -6.35 14.91 -5.77
CA LEU A 200 -6.11 14.20 -4.52
C LEU A 200 -5.15 14.95 -3.60
N SER A 201 -4.26 15.77 -4.16
CA SER A 201 -3.35 16.60 -3.38
C SER A 201 -4.09 17.72 -2.67
N GLU A 202 -4.95 18.47 -3.39
CA GLU A 202 -5.82 19.49 -2.80
C GLU A 202 -6.79 18.86 -1.80
N TRP A 203 -7.39 17.75 -2.19
CA TRP A 203 -8.33 17.00 -1.35
C TRP A 203 -7.68 16.54 -0.04
N TYR A 204 -6.46 15.98 -0.10
CA TYR A 204 -5.70 15.55 1.06
C TYR A 204 -5.36 16.72 1.99
N THR A 205 -4.83 17.81 1.42
CA THR A 205 -4.44 19.00 2.17
C THR A 205 -5.65 19.63 2.85
N THR A 206 -6.75 19.79 2.11
CA THR A 206 -7.99 20.38 2.64
C THR A 206 -8.56 19.56 3.79
N MET A 207 -8.47 18.23 3.72
CA MET A 207 -8.99 17.36 4.76
C MET A 207 -8.09 17.27 5.99
N LYS A 208 -6.78 17.31 5.79
CA LYS A 208 -5.81 17.36 6.88
C LYS A 208 -6.04 18.59 7.76
N ASP A 209 -6.38 19.71 7.14
CA ASP A 209 -6.62 20.99 7.81
C ASP A 209 -8.08 21.15 8.30
N SER A 210 -8.98 20.22 7.95
CA SER A 210 -10.38 20.32 8.33
C SER A 210 -10.61 19.91 9.79
N ASP A 211 -11.56 20.59 10.44
CA ASP A 211 -12.07 20.19 11.77
C ASP A 211 -12.95 18.93 11.70
N ASP A 212 -13.29 18.45 10.50
CA ASP A 212 -14.07 17.25 10.28
C ASP A 212 -13.18 16.01 10.24
N PHE A 213 -12.91 15.51 11.41
CA PHE A 213 -12.12 14.29 11.65
C PHE A 213 -12.62 13.06 10.87
N MET A 214 -13.92 12.95 10.54
CA MET A 214 -14.50 11.79 9.82
C MET A 214 -14.48 11.94 8.30
N ASN A 215 -14.18 13.11 7.78
CA ASN A 215 -14.24 13.34 6.33
C ASN A 215 -13.19 12.50 5.58
N TYR A 216 -11.94 12.54 6.04
CA TYR A 216 -10.86 11.76 5.42
C TYR A 216 -11.08 10.24 5.48
N PRO A 217 -11.30 9.63 6.67
CA PRO A 217 -11.57 8.20 6.75
C PRO A 217 -12.79 7.75 5.95
N GLY A 218 -13.86 8.54 5.94
CA GLY A 218 -15.08 8.21 5.21
C GLY A 218 -14.86 8.17 3.70
N ARG A 219 -14.22 9.19 3.15
CA ARG A 219 -13.94 9.24 1.70
C ARG A 219 -12.92 8.19 1.30
N ARG A 220 -11.85 7.98 2.09
CA ARG A 220 -10.91 6.91 1.83
C ARG A 220 -11.58 5.55 1.82
N SER A 221 -12.49 5.28 2.75
CA SER A 221 -13.28 4.04 2.76
C SER A 221 -14.06 3.83 1.46
N ILE A 222 -14.59 4.90 0.85
CA ILE A 222 -15.30 4.80 -0.44
C ILE A 222 -14.32 4.57 -1.59
N MET A 223 -13.13 5.18 -1.56
CA MET A 223 -12.08 4.96 -2.56
C MET A 223 -11.64 3.50 -2.58
N GLU A 224 -11.30 2.95 -1.41
CA GLU A 224 -10.93 1.55 -1.25
C GLU A 224 -12.06 0.61 -1.68
N ALA A 225 -13.30 0.92 -1.28
CA ALA A 225 -14.47 0.13 -1.66
C ALA A 225 -14.70 0.05 -3.17
N GLN A 226 -14.43 1.13 -3.91
CA GLN A 226 -14.53 1.12 -5.37
C GLN A 226 -13.44 0.24 -5.96
N ALA A 227 -12.19 0.35 -5.46
CA ALA A 227 -11.07 -0.45 -5.92
C ALA A 227 -11.30 -1.94 -5.65
N ASP A 228 -11.70 -2.31 -4.43
CA ASP A 228 -12.05 -3.68 -4.06
C ASP A 228 -13.17 -4.27 -4.91
N LEU A 229 -14.20 -3.47 -5.19
CA LEU A 229 -15.32 -3.93 -6.01
C LEU A 229 -14.90 -4.21 -7.45
N VAL A 230 -14.08 -3.36 -8.05
CA VAL A 230 -13.58 -3.55 -9.42
C VAL A 230 -12.62 -4.73 -9.47
N GLN A 231 -11.74 -4.89 -8.48
CA GLN A 231 -10.88 -6.05 -8.31
C GLN A 231 -11.69 -7.33 -8.21
N ALA A 232 -12.70 -7.38 -7.33
CA ALA A 232 -13.58 -8.54 -7.19
C ALA A 232 -14.34 -8.88 -8.48
N TYR A 233 -14.71 -7.88 -9.28
CA TYR A 233 -15.28 -8.14 -10.62
C TYR A 233 -14.26 -8.77 -11.55
N TRP A 234 -13.01 -8.33 -11.53
CA TRP A 234 -11.95 -8.95 -12.34
C TRP A 234 -11.75 -10.41 -11.94
N GLU A 235 -11.59 -10.68 -10.65
CA GLU A 235 -11.43 -12.03 -10.10
C GLU A 235 -12.63 -12.94 -10.38
N SER A 236 -13.85 -12.40 -10.39
CA SER A 236 -15.06 -13.17 -10.69
C SER A 236 -15.14 -13.67 -12.15
N ASN A 237 -14.40 -13.03 -13.08
CA ASN A 237 -14.30 -13.48 -14.47
C ASN A 237 -13.33 -14.67 -14.64
N LEU A 238 -12.48 -14.93 -13.64
CA LEU A 238 -11.59 -16.10 -13.67
C LEU A 238 -12.40 -17.39 -13.47
N ASP A 239 -12.02 -18.44 -14.18
CA ASP A 239 -12.58 -19.75 -13.92
C ASP A 239 -12.07 -20.35 -12.58
N SER A 240 -12.56 -21.52 -12.20
CA SER A 240 -12.18 -22.15 -10.93
C SER A 240 -10.70 -22.53 -10.87
N TYR A 241 -10.11 -22.92 -11.99
CA TYR A 241 -8.71 -23.28 -12.09
C TYR A 241 -7.82 -22.04 -11.95
N ASP A 242 -8.16 -20.97 -12.66
CA ASP A 242 -7.41 -19.71 -12.60
C ASP A 242 -7.51 -19.05 -11.21
N ARG A 243 -8.65 -19.10 -10.55
CA ARG A 243 -8.77 -18.64 -9.15
C ARG A 243 -7.86 -19.43 -8.21
N GLN A 244 -7.80 -20.75 -8.35
CA GLN A 244 -6.90 -21.58 -7.54
C GLN A 244 -5.42 -21.26 -7.85
N ARG A 245 -5.09 -21.05 -9.13
CA ARG A 245 -3.75 -20.65 -9.56
C ARG A 245 -3.38 -19.30 -8.97
N MET A 246 -4.24 -18.28 -9.08
CA MET A 246 -4.06 -16.95 -8.48
C MET A 246 -3.75 -17.05 -6.98
N ALA A 247 -4.50 -17.84 -6.23
CA ALA A 247 -4.25 -18.04 -4.80
C ALA A 247 -2.87 -18.66 -4.52
N SER A 248 -2.39 -19.56 -5.39
CA SER A 248 -1.06 -20.18 -5.28
C SER A 248 0.10 -19.26 -5.71
N GLU A 249 -0.17 -18.26 -6.53
CA GLU A 249 0.78 -17.28 -7.03
C GLU A 249 1.05 -16.15 -6.04
N ARG A 250 0.21 -16.00 -5.01
CA ARG A 250 0.34 -14.99 -3.97
C ARG A 250 1.67 -15.14 -3.22
N PRO A 251 2.50 -14.10 -3.17
CA PRO A 251 3.73 -14.12 -2.37
C PRO A 251 3.44 -14.26 -0.87
N ASN A 252 4.42 -14.75 -0.14
CA ASN A 252 4.32 -14.80 1.31
C ASN A 252 4.68 -13.43 1.90
N PHE A 253 3.67 -12.62 2.25
CA PHE A 253 3.81 -11.31 2.88
C PHE A 253 3.83 -11.36 4.41
N ARG A 254 4.24 -12.48 5.00
CA ARG A 254 4.33 -12.54 6.46
C ARG A 254 5.33 -11.53 6.98
N CYS A 255 4.82 -10.57 7.74
CA CYS A 255 5.64 -9.64 8.49
C CYS A 255 6.30 -10.36 9.67
N SER A 256 7.59 -10.06 9.89
CA SER A 256 8.34 -10.52 11.08
C SER A 256 7.96 -9.74 12.33
N VAL A 257 7.26 -8.62 12.17
CA VAL A 257 6.80 -7.73 13.24
C VAL A 257 5.28 -7.62 13.21
N SER A 258 4.70 -7.45 14.39
CA SER A 258 3.31 -7.06 14.56
C SER A 258 3.27 -5.70 15.24
N LEU A 259 2.40 -4.83 14.74
CA LEU A 259 2.09 -3.57 15.40
C LEU A 259 1.06 -3.80 16.51
N PRO A 260 0.96 -2.89 17.49
CA PRO A 260 -0.15 -2.86 18.43
C PRO A 260 -1.50 -2.83 17.72
N GLU A 261 -2.50 -3.49 18.29
CA GLU A 261 -3.81 -3.70 17.65
C GLU A 261 -4.47 -2.41 17.15
N TYR A 262 -4.32 -1.30 17.86
CA TYR A 262 -4.90 -0.02 17.46
C TYR A 262 -4.36 0.55 16.14
N PHE A 263 -3.17 0.12 15.69
CA PHE A 263 -2.65 0.51 14.38
C PHE A 263 -3.43 -0.11 13.22
N TYR A 264 -4.17 -1.20 13.48
CA TYR A 264 -4.99 -1.85 12.45
C TYR A 264 -6.38 -1.23 12.31
N ILE A 265 -6.84 -0.41 13.28
CA ILE A 265 -8.15 0.24 13.25
C ILE A 265 -8.39 1.03 11.95
N PRO A 266 -7.44 1.83 11.42
CA PRO A 266 -7.63 2.50 10.13
C PRO A 266 -7.81 1.52 8.97
N PHE A 267 -7.09 0.40 8.97
CA PHE A 267 -7.25 -0.64 7.93
C PHE A 267 -8.64 -1.26 8.00
N ASP A 268 -9.10 -1.65 9.18
CA ASP A 268 -10.45 -2.18 9.37
C ASP A 268 -11.51 -1.17 8.90
N LEU A 269 -11.28 0.12 9.17
CA LEU A 269 -12.18 1.17 8.73
C LEU A 269 -12.19 1.32 7.20
N TYR A 270 -11.02 1.31 6.57
CA TYR A 270 -10.93 1.53 5.13
C TYR A 270 -11.40 0.30 4.35
N TYR A 271 -10.96 -0.89 4.73
CA TYR A 271 -11.23 -2.11 3.98
C TYR A 271 -12.52 -2.80 4.44
N ASP A 272 -12.67 -3.14 5.72
CA ASP A 272 -13.87 -3.86 6.20
C ASP A 272 -15.13 -3.00 6.16
N PHE A 273 -15.08 -1.84 6.79
CA PHE A 273 -16.22 -0.93 6.79
C PHE A 273 -16.43 -0.34 5.39
N GLY A 274 -15.35 0.06 4.72
CA GLY A 274 -15.38 0.57 3.35
C GLY A 274 -16.02 -0.42 2.40
N ALA A 275 -15.61 -1.68 2.42
CA ALA A 275 -16.21 -2.72 1.56
C ALA A 275 -17.71 -2.90 1.80
N ARG A 276 -18.17 -2.84 3.05
CA ARG A 276 -19.62 -2.91 3.38
C ARG A 276 -20.37 -1.68 2.89
N LEU A 277 -19.82 -0.49 3.11
CA LEU A 277 -20.37 0.78 2.65
C LEU A 277 -20.45 0.81 1.12
N GLY A 278 -19.38 0.44 0.44
CA GLY A 278 -19.33 0.39 -1.01
C GLY A 278 -20.33 -0.60 -1.61
N LYS A 279 -20.46 -1.79 -1.04
CA LYS A 279 -21.51 -2.76 -1.43
C LYS A 279 -22.91 -2.18 -1.26
N GLN A 280 -23.17 -1.45 -0.18
CA GLN A 280 -24.47 -0.81 0.06
C GLN A 280 -24.74 0.30 -0.96
N ILE A 281 -23.77 1.17 -1.23
CA ILE A 281 -23.89 2.24 -2.24
C ILE A 281 -24.10 1.60 -3.62
N HIS A 282 -23.29 0.63 -3.98
CA HIS A 282 -23.40 -0.08 -5.25
C HIS A 282 -24.74 -0.81 -5.44
N SER A 283 -25.30 -1.40 -4.37
CA SER A 283 -26.62 -2.05 -4.45
C SER A 283 -27.76 -1.08 -4.75
N ASN A 284 -27.63 0.18 -4.35
CA ASN A 284 -28.63 1.22 -4.54
C ASN A 284 -28.54 1.94 -5.89
N GLY A 285 -27.35 2.09 -6.47
CA GLY A 285 -27.19 2.87 -7.71
C GLY A 285 -26.00 2.41 -8.56
N ARG A 286 -25.50 1.19 -8.33
CA ARG A 286 -24.38 0.57 -9.06
C ARG A 286 -23.08 1.42 -8.97
N MET A 287 -22.24 1.34 -10.00
CA MET A 287 -20.95 2.05 -10.05
C MET A 287 -21.15 3.58 -10.14
N GLU A 288 -22.22 4.02 -10.78
CA GLU A 288 -22.56 5.44 -10.89
C GLU A 288 -22.78 6.08 -9.51
N ALA A 289 -23.40 5.37 -8.57
CA ALA A 289 -23.58 5.88 -7.20
C ALA A 289 -22.25 5.95 -6.43
N LEU A 290 -21.32 5.02 -6.65
CA LEU A 290 -19.98 5.11 -6.08
C LEU A 290 -19.19 6.29 -6.67
N ASN A 291 -19.25 6.48 -7.99
CA ASN A 291 -18.63 7.63 -8.65
C ASN A 291 -19.20 8.94 -8.10
N GLU A 292 -20.53 9.01 -7.94
CA GLU A 292 -21.17 10.20 -7.38
C GLU A 292 -20.75 10.49 -5.93
N ALA A 293 -20.60 9.45 -5.11
CA ALA A 293 -20.18 9.59 -3.72
C ALA A 293 -18.69 10.01 -3.57
N LEU A 294 -17.85 9.69 -4.57
CA LEU A 294 -16.44 10.06 -4.58
C LEU A 294 -16.20 11.47 -5.13
N TYR A 295 -16.94 11.86 -6.20
CA TYR A 295 -16.60 13.04 -7.01
C TYR A 295 -17.53 14.24 -6.78
N LYS A 296 -18.52 14.11 -5.91
CA LYS A 296 -19.42 15.20 -5.47
C LYS A 296 -19.31 15.49 -3.99
#